data_347c1260d8accb2a354c77f593f5c48b
#
_entry.id   347c1260d8accb2a354c77f593f5c48b
#
_cell.length_a   1.000
_cell.length_b   1.000
_cell.length_c   1.000
_cell.angle_alpha   90.00
_cell.angle_beta   90.00
_cell.angle_gamma   90.00
#
_symmetry.space_group_name_H-M   'P 1'
#
loop_
_entity.id
_entity.type
_entity.pdbx_description
1 polymer ?
#
loop_
_entity_poly.entity_id
_entity_poly.type
_entity_poly.pdbx_seq_one_letter_code
_entity_poly.pdbx_strand_id
1 'polypeptide(L)'
;MMTNVSKILEWRPPAEWLEIKTIDVHTGGEPLRIIIDGYPELSGNTILEKRKCAKENFDFIRKALMLEPRGHADMYGVIITEPETDEADFGVIFMHNDGYSTGCGHAVIAVTKTFIETGLIKQIEPETMIRLDVPSGHIKAFAQVENGNVISARFINVPSFVEFLDAEIEIPEYGKIKYDLAFGGAYYAIVNTNDLGLEFEPKDVNEIINFGMSIKQTIIEKIEIMHPTEPEMNFLYGTIFTSKPKNQNNHSRNICVFANGEVDRSPTGTGVSARAAVHYARKEINLGDPITIESIIGSTFTVSVLEETKIGEKDAVIPQVLGTANITGMNTFWIDPLDEKGQGFILR
;
A
#
# COMPACT_ATOMS: atom_id res chain seq x y z
N MET A 1 -34.66 -23.27 26.24
CA MET A 1 -33.99 -22.17 26.99
C MET A 1 -32.99 -21.52 26.05
N MET A 2 -33.21 -20.30 25.62
CA MET A 2 -32.13 -19.53 24.95
C MET A 2 -31.06 -19.24 26.00
N THR A 3 -29.85 -19.73 25.79
CA THR A 3 -28.71 -19.42 26.64
C THR A 3 -28.50 -17.91 26.59
N ASN A 4 -28.48 -17.25 27.74
CA ASN A 4 -28.27 -15.79 27.79
C ASN A 4 -26.80 -15.45 27.46
N VAL A 5 -26.50 -15.38 26.16
CA VAL A 5 -25.14 -15.05 25.66
C VAL A 5 -24.76 -13.59 25.89
N SER A 6 -25.71 -12.74 26.30
CA SER A 6 -25.45 -11.31 26.55
C SER A 6 -24.41 -11.07 27.65
N LYS A 7 -24.24 -12.01 28.58
CA LYS A 7 -23.18 -11.95 29.61
C LYS A 7 -21.76 -11.91 29.02
N ILE A 8 -21.56 -12.46 27.81
CA ILE A 8 -20.26 -12.41 27.12
C ILE A 8 -19.90 -10.97 26.79
N LEU A 9 -20.89 -10.13 26.50
CA LEU A 9 -20.66 -8.71 26.17
C LEU A 9 -20.20 -7.87 27.37
N GLU A 10 -20.42 -8.39 28.59
CA GLU A 10 -19.99 -7.75 29.83
C GLU A 10 -18.58 -8.17 30.24
N TRP A 11 -18.04 -9.25 29.64
CA TRP A 11 -16.71 -9.74 29.94
C TRP A 11 -15.63 -8.72 29.49
N ARG A 12 -14.61 -8.57 30.27
CA ARG A 12 -13.42 -7.75 29.96
C ARG A 12 -12.17 -8.59 30.16
N PRO A 13 -11.14 -8.39 29.32
CA PRO A 13 -9.87 -9.07 29.50
C PRO A 13 -9.18 -8.59 30.80
N PRO A 14 -8.24 -9.39 31.33
CA PRO A 14 -7.32 -8.95 32.39
C PRO A 14 -6.59 -7.66 31.99
N ALA A 15 -6.27 -6.82 32.98
CA ALA A 15 -5.69 -5.49 32.75
C ALA A 15 -4.27 -5.54 32.13
N GLU A 16 -3.59 -6.67 32.28
CA GLU A 16 -2.27 -6.91 31.68
C GLU A 16 -2.29 -7.25 30.18
N TRP A 17 -3.46 -7.51 29.62
CA TRP A 17 -3.60 -7.74 28.19
C TRP A 17 -3.57 -6.40 27.43
N LEU A 18 -2.78 -6.35 26.35
CA LEU A 18 -2.78 -5.18 25.48
C LEU A 18 -4.07 -5.15 24.65
N GLU A 19 -4.83 -4.06 24.76
CA GLU A 19 -6.03 -3.82 23.96
C GLU A 19 -5.69 -2.87 22.82
N ILE A 20 -5.98 -3.29 21.57
CA ILE A 20 -5.81 -2.47 20.37
C ILE A 20 -7.16 -2.38 19.66
N LYS A 21 -7.59 -1.14 19.34
CA LYS A 21 -8.81 -0.90 18.56
C LYS A 21 -8.48 -0.52 17.13
N THR A 22 -9.24 -1.06 16.20
CA THR A 22 -9.02 -0.83 14.76
C THR A 22 -10.32 -0.57 14.02
N ILE A 23 -10.20 0.14 12.89
CA ILE A 23 -11.20 0.15 11.82
C ILE A 23 -10.59 -0.61 10.65
N ASP A 24 -11.29 -1.65 10.18
CA ASP A 24 -10.87 -2.43 9.03
C ASP A 24 -11.61 -1.94 7.78
N VAL A 25 -10.86 -1.77 6.71
CA VAL A 25 -11.31 -1.17 5.43
C VAL A 25 -10.72 -2.01 4.30
N HIS A 26 -11.26 -1.91 3.08
CA HIS A 26 -10.54 -2.36 1.89
C HIS A 26 -10.58 -1.29 0.80
N THR A 27 -9.54 -1.25 -0.02
CA THR A 27 -9.45 -0.42 -1.23
C THR A 27 -9.28 -1.35 -2.42
N GLY A 28 -10.31 -1.42 -3.26
CA GLY A 28 -10.26 -2.33 -4.40
C GLY A 28 -10.08 -3.81 -4.02
N GLY A 29 -10.49 -4.21 -2.81
CA GLY A 29 -10.31 -5.56 -2.29
C GLY A 29 -9.06 -5.76 -1.44
N GLU A 30 -8.07 -4.87 -1.51
CA GLU A 30 -6.88 -4.92 -0.66
C GLU A 30 -7.21 -4.45 0.76
N PRO A 31 -6.99 -5.30 1.79
CA PRO A 31 -7.35 -4.98 3.17
C PRO A 31 -6.46 -3.88 3.74
N LEU A 32 -7.04 -3.11 4.66
CA LEU A 32 -6.32 -2.18 5.52
C LEU A 32 -6.89 -2.18 6.92
N ARG A 33 -6.05 -2.42 7.90
CA ARG A 33 -6.35 -2.30 9.33
C ARG A 33 -5.80 -0.98 9.86
N ILE A 34 -6.67 -0.04 10.19
CA ILE A 34 -6.31 1.27 10.73
C ILE A 34 -6.34 1.17 12.25
N ILE A 35 -5.19 1.32 12.91
CA ILE A 35 -5.11 1.37 14.37
C ILE A 35 -5.61 2.75 14.82
N ILE A 36 -6.63 2.77 15.69
CA ILE A 36 -7.28 4.00 16.17
C ILE A 36 -7.12 4.23 17.68
N ASP A 37 -6.73 3.19 18.44
CA ASP A 37 -6.51 3.29 19.88
C ASP A 37 -5.63 2.13 20.39
N GLY A 38 -4.93 2.35 21.51
CA GLY A 38 -4.15 1.34 22.21
C GLY A 38 -2.72 1.13 21.70
N TYR A 39 -2.29 1.77 20.61
CA TYR A 39 -0.89 1.71 20.18
C TYR A 39 -0.03 2.61 21.05
N PRO A 40 1.17 2.17 21.49
CA PRO A 40 2.08 3.00 22.28
C PRO A 40 2.51 4.27 21.55
N GLU A 41 2.78 5.32 22.32
CA GLU A 41 3.32 6.56 21.77
C GLU A 41 4.69 6.32 21.10
N LEU A 42 4.83 6.84 19.88
CA LEU A 42 6.06 6.70 19.11
C LEU A 42 6.96 7.92 19.29
N SER A 43 8.18 7.69 19.73
CA SER A 43 9.20 8.74 19.80
C SER A 43 9.77 9.06 18.42
N GLY A 44 10.13 10.34 18.22
CA GLY A 44 10.71 10.87 16.98
C GLY A 44 9.98 12.10 16.48
N ASN A 45 10.71 12.97 15.77
CA ASN A 45 10.19 14.21 15.21
C ASN A 45 9.70 14.01 13.76
N THR A 46 10.28 13.04 13.03
CA THR A 46 9.92 12.73 11.65
C THR A 46 9.13 11.42 11.56
N ILE A 47 8.39 11.24 10.48
CA ILE A 47 7.67 9.98 10.24
C ILE A 47 8.64 8.79 10.12
N LEU A 48 9.82 9.00 9.53
CA LEU A 48 10.87 7.98 9.44
C LEU A 48 11.41 7.59 10.82
N GLU A 49 11.64 8.55 11.73
CA GLU A 49 12.04 8.27 13.11
C GLU A 49 10.95 7.51 13.88
N LYS A 50 9.68 7.93 13.77
CA LYS A 50 8.53 7.23 14.36
C LYS A 50 8.39 5.82 13.82
N ARG A 51 8.56 5.62 12.48
CA ARG A 51 8.58 4.30 11.85
C ARG A 51 9.71 3.42 12.40
N LYS A 52 10.91 3.99 12.59
CA LYS A 52 12.04 3.30 13.23
C LYS A 52 11.72 2.90 14.66
N CYS A 53 11.14 3.80 15.44
CA CYS A 53 10.68 3.52 16.82
C CYS A 53 9.68 2.36 16.85
N ALA A 54 8.67 2.36 15.95
CA ALA A 54 7.70 1.29 15.84
C ALA A 54 8.38 -0.06 15.53
N LYS A 55 9.32 -0.07 14.59
CA LYS A 55 10.07 -1.26 14.19
C LYS A 55 10.96 -1.82 15.31
N GLU A 56 11.67 -0.96 16.03
CA GLU A 56 12.66 -1.38 17.03
C GLU A 56 12.03 -1.76 18.38
N ASN A 57 10.92 -1.10 18.78
CA ASN A 57 10.36 -1.24 20.11
C ASN A 57 9.00 -1.95 20.15
N PHE A 58 8.22 -1.91 19.05
CA PHE A 58 6.82 -2.34 19.05
C PHE A 58 6.45 -3.27 17.91
N ASP A 59 7.43 -3.88 17.21
CA ASP A 59 7.18 -4.77 16.07
C ASP A 59 6.32 -5.99 16.42
N PHE A 60 6.30 -6.38 17.71
CA PHE A 60 5.41 -7.45 18.17
C PHE A 60 3.93 -7.12 17.97
N ILE A 61 3.53 -5.83 18.03
CA ILE A 61 2.14 -5.39 17.76
C ILE A 61 1.82 -5.56 16.28
N ARG A 62 2.73 -5.14 15.39
CA ARG A 62 2.56 -5.39 13.97
C ARG A 62 2.37 -6.88 13.69
N LYS A 63 3.26 -7.73 14.21
CA LYS A 63 3.16 -9.18 14.03
C LYS A 63 1.82 -9.71 14.55
N ALA A 64 1.42 -9.32 15.75
CA ALA A 64 0.17 -9.75 16.35
C ALA A 64 -1.07 -9.37 15.53
N LEU A 65 -1.05 -8.23 14.82
CA LEU A 65 -2.20 -7.72 14.09
C LEU A 65 -2.18 -8.05 12.60
N MET A 66 -0.99 -8.20 11.98
CA MET A 66 -0.86 -8.47 10.55
C MET A 66 -0.79 -9.97 10.24
N LEU A 67 -0.26 -10.77 11.15
CA LEU A 67 -0.11 -12.20 10.98
C LEU A 67 -1.29 -12.97 11.60
N GLU A 68 -1.39 -14.27 11.30
CA GLU A 68 -2.34 -15.17 11.95
C GLU A 68 -2.07 -15.26 13.47
N PRO A 69 -3.10 -15.40 14.32
CA PRO A 69 -4.52 -15.66 13.99
C PRO A 69 -5.37 -14.39 13.82
N ARG A 70 -4.83 -13.17 13.99
CA ARG A 70 -5.62 -11.92 13.93
C ARG A 70 -5.60 -11.26 12.55
N GLY A 71 -4.59 -11.54 11.75
CA GLY A 71 -4.46 -11.14 10.36
C GLY A 71 -4.34 -12.35 9.45
N HIS A 72 -3.66 -12.17 8.33
CA HIS A 72 -3.36 -13.20 7.34
C HIS A 72 -2.12 -12.79 6.53
N ALA A 73 -1.64 -13.68 5.66
CA ALA A 73 -0.39 -13.47 4.91
C ALA A 73 -0.35 -12.19 4.07
N ASP A 74 -1.51 -11.68 3.63
CA ASP A 74 -1.64 -10.46 2.83
C ASP A 74 -2.33 -9.32 3.60
N MET A 75 -2.27 -9.32 4.93
CA MET A 75 -2.85 -8.25 5.74
C MET A 75 -1.95 -7.02 5.73
N TYR A 76 -2.56 -5.86 5.54
CA TYR A 76 -1.93 -4.56 5.57
C TYR A 76 -2.52 -3.68 6.68
N GLY A 77 -1.73 -2.78 7.24
CA GLY A 77 -2.20 -1.90 8.30
C GLY A 77 -1.50 -0.55 8.31
N VAL A 78 -2.06 0.35 9.10
CA VAL A 78 -1.49 1.67 9.36
C VAL A 78 -1.55 2.02 10.83
N ILE A 79 -0.53 2.76 11.27
CA ILE A 79 -0.47 3.44 12.55
C ILE A 79 -0.68 4.93 12.26
N ILE A 80 -1.61 5.56 12.95
CA ILE A 80 -1.85 7.00 12.87
C ILE A 80 -1.02 7.68 13.95
N THR A 81 -0.31 8.75 13.58
CA THR A 81 0.54 9.53 14.49
C THR A 81 0.30 11.03 14.33
N GLU A 82 0.86 11.81 15.25
CA GLU A 82 1.03 13.24 15.01
C GLU A 82 1.85 13.46 13.74
N PRO A 83 1.51 14.49 12.94
CA PRO A 83 2.24 14.81 11.73
C PRO A 83 3.69 15.24 12.01
N GLU A 84 4.51 15.27 10.98
CA GLU A 84 5.86 15.82 11.02
C GLU A 84 5.86 17.32 10.74
N THR A 85 4.94 17.76 9.87
CA THR A 85 4.83 19.15 9.42
C THR A 85 3.55 19.81 9.93
N ASP A 86 3.60 21.13 10.16
CA ASP A 86 2.42 21.93 10.56
C ASP A 86 1.35 21.97 9.46
N GLU A 87 1.70 21.59 8.24
CA GLU A 87 0.77 21.59 7.10
C GLU A 87 -0.05 20.30 7.00
N ALA A 88 0.38 19.22 7.63
CA ALA A 88 -0.30 17.94 7.59
C ALA A 88 -1.35 17.82 8.71
N ASP A 89 -2.42 17.10 8.41
CA ASP A 89 -3.48 16.81 9.38
C ASP A 89 -3.09 15.59 10.26
N PHE A 90 -2.36 14.61 9.70
CA PHE A 90 -1.90 13.39 10.39
C PHE A 90 -0.60 12.86 9.79
N GLY A 91 0.16 12.14 10.64
CA GLY A 91 1.21 11.24 10.21
C GLY A 91 0.68 9.81 10.03
N VAL A 92 1.20 9.08 9.05
CA VAL A 92 0.78 7.70 8.76
C VAL A 92 1.99 6.81 8.53
N ILE A 93 2.07 5.70 9.27
CA ILE A 93 3.10 4.67 9.12
C ILE A 93 2.44 3.41 8.61
N PHE A 94 2.95 2.87 7.50
CA PHE A 94 2.44 1.66 6.85
C PHE A 94 3.14 0.42 7.37
N MET A 95 2.38 -0.65 7.60
CA MET A 95 2.89 -1.95 8.05
C MET A 95 2.21 -3.10 7.30
N HIS A 96 2.93 -4.21 7.16
CA HIS A 96 2.49 -5.41 6.46
C HIS A 96 3.14 -6.67 7.09
N ASN A 97 3.02 -7.83 6.44
CA ASN A 97 3.51 -9.11 6.96
C ASN A 97 5.02 -9.10 7.29
N ASP A 98 5.84 -8.46 6.46
CA ASP A 98 7.31 -8.48 6.55
C ASP A 98 7.90 -7.31 7.34
N GLY A 99 7.16 -6.18 7.46
CA GLY A 99 7.68 -4.99 8.13
C GLY A 99 6.88 -3.72 7.85
N TYR A 100 7.60 -2.68 7.45
CA TYR A 100 7.08 -1.33 7.28
C TYR A 100 7.49 -0.76 5.93
N SER A 101 6.51 -0.32 5.14
CA SER A 101 6.78 0.29 3.82
C SER A 101 6.97 1.80 3.90
N THR A 102 7.39 2.39 2.78
CA THR A 102 7.61 3.84 2.64
C THR A 102 6.39 4.56 2.08
N GLY A 103 5.59 3.89 1.27
CA GLY A 103 4.40 4.44 0.65
C GLY A 103 3.37 3.36 0.36
N CYS A 104 2.09 3.73 0.43
CA CYS A 104 0.98 2.81 0.17
C CYS A 104 -0.26 3.56 -0.31
N GLY A 105 -0.51 3.52 -1.62
CA GLY A 105 -1.61 4.26 -2.24
C GLY A 105 -3.00 3.75 -1.85
N HIS A 106 -3.20 2.42 -1.72
CA HIS A 106 -4.49 1.89 -1.28
C HIS A 106 -4.81 2.31 0.15
N ALA A 107 -3.79 2.38 1.03
CA ALA A 107 -3.95 2.83 2.40
C ALA A 107 -4.29 4.33 2.46
N VAL A 108 -3.68 5.17 1.64
CA VAL A 108 -4.03 6.62 1.56
C VAL A 108 -5.50 6.79 1.17
N ILE A 109 -6.00 6.06 0.17
CA ILE A 109 -7.41 6.11 -0.25
C ILE A 109 -8.33 5.66 0.90
N ALA A 110 -7.99 4.54 1.57
CA ALA A 110 -8.78 4.01 2.68
C ALA A 110 -8.80 4.94 3.90
N VAL A 111 -7.65 5.50 4.31
CA VAL A 111 -7.53 6.47 5.41
C VAL A 111 -8.34 7.72 5.09
N THR A 112 -8.22 8.26 3.86
CA THR A 112 -8.97 9.44 3.43
C THR A 112 -10.47 9.23 3.56
N LYS A 113 -11.00 8.12 3.01
CA LYS A 113 -12.41 7.78 3.16
C LYS A 113 -12.81 7.64 4.62
N THR A 114 -12.06 6.87 5.38
CA THR A 114 -12.41 6.57 6.77
C THR A 114 -12.46 7.82 7.64
N PHE A 115 -11.47 8.70 7.57
CA PHE A 115 -11.39 9.87 8.42
C PHE A 115 -12.47 10.91 8.11
N ILE A 116 -12.86 11.01 6.85
CA ILE A 116 -13.92 11.93 6.43
C ILE A 116 -15.29 11.32 6.73
N GLU A 117 -15.52 10.04 6.45
CA GLU A 117 -16.82 9.39 6.64
C GLU A 117 -17.15 9.17 8.12
N THR A 118 -16.15 8.95 8.97
CA THR A 118 -16.33 8.85 10.44
C THR A 118 -16.44 10.21 11.14
N GLY A 119 -16.25 11.32 10.40
CA GLY A 119 -16.32 12.68 10.94
C GLY A 119 -15.07 13.13 11.72
N LEU A 120 -13.96 12.35 11.67
CA LEU A 120 -12.69 12.79 12.24
C LEU A 120 -12.18 14.05 11.52
N ILE A 121 -12.36 14.10 10.20
CA ILE A 121 -12.22 15.30 9.37
C ILE A 121 -13.61 15.78 8.96
N LYS A 122 -13.87 17.08 9.15
CA LYS A 122 -15.15 17.68 8.78
C LYS A 122 -15.39 17.56 7.27
N GLN A 123 -16.50 16.95 6.90
CA GLN A 123 -16.95 16.86 5.51
C GLN A 123 -17.25 18.24 4.91
N ILE A 124 -16.78 18.43 3.69
CA ILE A 124 -17.07 19.59 2.82
C ILE A 124 -17.44 19.04 1.44
N GLU A 125 -18.64 19.31 0.95
CA GLU A 125 -19.07 19.00 -0.40
C GLU A 125 -18.65 20.10 -1.39
N PRO A 126 -18.35 19.79 -2.63
CA PRO A 126 -18.30 18.44 -3.24
C PRO A 126 -16.99 17.71 -2.99
N GLU A 127 -15.99 18.35 -2.37
CA GLU A 127 -14.66 17.77 -2.16
C GLU A 127 -14.09 18.18 -0.81
N THR A 128 -13.56 17.18 -0.08
CA THR A 128 -12.84 17.37 1.19
C THR A 128 -11.39 16.97 1.03
N MET A 129 -10.48 17.84 1.42
CA MET A 129 -9.03 17.58 1.39
C MET A 129 -8.54 17.11 2.77
N ILE A 130 -7.58 16.18 2.75
CA ILE A 130 -6.75 15.77 3.89
C ILE A 130 -5.28 15.80 3.48
N ARG A 131 -4.39 16.13 4.40
CA ARG A 131 -2.96 16.18 4.21
C ARG A 131 -2.30 15.19 5.13
N LEU A 132 -1.46 14.32 4.58
CA LEU A 132 -0.82 13.23 5.30
C LEU A 132 0.70 13.32 5.14
N ASP A 133 1.43 13.26 6.25
CA ASP A 133 2.86 12.98 6.23
C ASP A 133 3.07 11.47 6.28
N VAL A 134 3.77 10.94 5.30
CA VAL A 134 4.07 9.51 5.17
C VAL A 134 5.59 9.31 5.02
N PRO A 135 6.14 8.11 5.20
CA PRO A 135 7.59 7.90 5.08
C PRO A 135 8.21 8.39 3.77
N SER A 136 7.47 8.34 2.65
CA SER A 136 7.94 8.83 1.34
C SER A 136 7.75 10.33 1.12
N GLY A 137 7.13 11.08 2.04
CA GLY A 137 6.94 12.52 1.95
C GLY A 137 5.54 12.99 2.28
N HIS A 138 5.19 14.19 1.80
CA HIS A 138 3.89 14.82 2.04
C HIS A 138 2.89 14.47 0.94
N ILE A 139 1.70 14.01 1.31
CA ILE A 139 0.63 13.61 0.40
C ILE A 139 -0.61 14.46 0.64
N LYS A 140 -1.17 15.02 -0.45
CA LYS A 140 -2.49 15.64 -0.47
C LYS A 140 -3.50 14.64 -1.03
N ALA A 141 -4.51 14.31 -0.23
CA ALA A 141 -5.58 13.43 -0.65
C ALA A 141 -6.93 14.16 -0.58
N PHE A 142 -7.85 13.76 -1.43
CA PHE A 142 -9.14 14.41 -1.63
C PHE A 142 -10.23 13.35 -1.72
N ALA A 143 -11.29 13.52 -0.97
CA ALA A 143 -12.48 12.72 -1.08
C ALA A 143 -13.57 13.48 -1.85
N GLN A 144 -14.13 12.86 -2.87
CA GLN A 144 -15.36 13.32 -3.47
C GLN A 144 -16.52 12.98 -2.54
N VAL A 145 -17.30 13.97 -2.16
CA VAL A 145 -18.41 13.82 -1.22
C VAL A 145 -19.71 14.21 -1.91
N GLU A 146 -20.69 13.32 -1.85
CA GLU A 146 -22.02 13.51 -2.41
C GLU A 146 -23.08 13.03 -1.41
N ASN A 147 -24.04 13.88 -1.05
CA ASN A 147 -25.11 13.57 -0.10
C ASN A 147 -24.59 13.00 1.24
N GLY A 148 -23.49 13.56 1.75
CA GLY A 148 -22.87 13.12 3.00
C GLY A 148 -22.08 11.81 2.93
N ASN A 149 -21.85 11.25 1.74
CA ASN A 149 -21.11 10.00 1.54
C ASN A 149 -19.84 10.26 0.73
N VAL A 150 -18.76 9.59 1.10
CA VAL A 150 -17.52 9.58 0.31
C VAL A 150 -17.67 8.58 -0.84
N ILE A 151 -17.73 9.08 -2.06
CA ILE A 151 -17.95 8.29 -3.28
C ILE A 151 -16.62 7.72 -3.82
N SER A 152 -15.57 8.53 -3.77
CA SER A 152 -14.23 8.14 -4.21
C SER A 152 -13.17 8.94 -3.45
N ALA A 153 -11.94 8.50 -3.50
CA ALA A 153 -10.81 9.27 -2.99
C ALA A 153 -9.66 9.25 -4.01
N ARG A 154 -8.97 10.38 -4.12
CA ARG A 154 -7.77 10.53 -4.93
C ARG A 154 -6.64 11.12 -4.11
N PHE A 155 -5.42 10.81 -4.48
CA PHE A 155 -4.26 11.45 -3.87
C PHE A 155 -3.27 11.90 -4.93
N ILE A 156 -2.56 12.99 -4.62
CA ILE A 156 -1.41 13.47 -5.38
C ILE A 156 -0.19 12.81 -4.74
N ASN A 157 0.47 11.97 -5.52
CA ASN A 157 1.58 11.17 -5.03
C ASN A 157 2.89 11.98 -5.02
N VAL A 158 3.89 11.42 -4.37
CA VAL A 158 5.28 11.93 -4.39
C VAL A 158 5.87 11.86 -5.80
N PRO A 159 6.94 12.62 -6.09
CA PRO A 159 7.63 12.54 -7.38
C PRO A 159 7.94 11.10 -7.76
N SER A 160 7.50 10.69 -8.93
CA SER A 160 7.67 9.34 -9.47
C SER A 160 8.58 9.39 -10.69
N PHE A 161 9.50 8.44 -10.82
CA PHE A 161 10.54 8.48 -11.84
C PHE A 161 10.95 7.09 -12.31
N VAL A 162 11.59 7.03 -13.46
CA VAL A 162 12.15 5.81 -14.05
C VAL A 162 13.63 5.70 -13.68
N GLU A 163 14.01 4.50 -13.22
CA GLU A 163 15.43 4.16 -13.00
C GLU A 163 16.01 3.50 -14.26
N PHE A 164 15.33 2.49 -14.79
CA PHE A 164 15.70 1.77 -16.01
C PHE A 164 14.48 1.51 -16.88
N LEU A 165 14.64 1.58 -18.20
CA LEU A 165 13.69 1.08 -19.17
C LEU A 165 14.30 -0.08 -19.93
N ASP A 166 13.50 -1.11 -20.21
CA ASP A 166 13.86 -2.28 -21.02
C ASP A 166 15.16 -2.99 -20.55
N ALA A 167 15.45 -2.95 -19.26
CA ALA A 167 16.58 -3.68 -18.70
C ALA A 167 16.35 -5.20 -18.82
N GLU A 168 17.42 -5.96 -18.91
CA GLU A 168 17.35 -7.41 -19.08
C GLU A 168 18.04 -8.12 -17.90
N ILE A 169 17.45 -9.22 -17.44
CA ILE A 169 18.00 -10.02 -16.35
C ILE A 169 17.68 -11.48 -16.56
N GLU A 170 18.63 -12.34 -16.19
CA GLU A 170 18.45 -13.80 -16.18
C GLU A 170 17.88 -14.23 -14.84
N ILE A 171 16.68 -14.82 -14.86
CA ILE A 171 15.98 -15.33 -13.69
C ILE A 171 16.10 -16.84 -13.64
N PRO A 172 16.56 -17.42 -12.53
CA PRO A 172 16.61 -18.88 -12.37
C PRO A 172 15.26 -19.52 -12.70
N GLU A 173 15.29 -20.63 -13.45
CA GLU A 173 14.12 -21.41 -13.88
C GLU A 173 13.19 -20.72 -14.91
N TYR A 174 13.26 -19.36 -15.05
CA TYR A 174 12.39 -18.60 -15.95
C TYR A 174 13.12 -18.02 -17.16
N GLY A 175 14.47 -18.02 -17.15
CA GLY A 175 15.28 -17.50 -18.25
C GLY A 175 15.38 -16.00 -18.29
N LYS A 176 15.73 -15.47 -19.46
CA LYS A 176 15.96 -14.04 -19.67
C LYS A 176 14.65 -13.28 -19.80
N ILE A 177 14.46 -12.26 -18.96
CA ILE A 177 13.30 -11.39 -19.01
C ILE A 177 13.70 -9.91 -19.20
N LYS A 178 12.78 -9.12 -19.76
CA LYS A 178 12.85 -7.67 -19.76
C LYS A 178 12.03 -7.08 -18.62
N TYR A 179 12.52 -5.99 -18.05
CA TYR A 179 11.79 -5.25 -17.02
C TYR A 179 12.12 -3.77 -17.05
N ASP A 180 11.18 -2.97 -16.56
CA ASP A 180 11.43 -1.58 -16.20
C ASP A 180 11.64 -1.51 -14.68
N LEU A 181 12.49 -0.59 -14.21
CA LEU A 181 12.63 -0.27 -12.80
C LEU A 181 12.19 1.16 -12.60
N ALA A 182 11.19 1.38 -11.77
CA ALA A 182 10.63 2.69 -11.52
C ALA A 182 10.19 2.87 -10.06
N PHE A 183 10.17 4.13 -9.63
CA PHE A 183 9.75 4.56 -8.31
C PHE A 183 8.43 5.32 -8.39
N GLY A 184 7.50 5.02 -7.46
CA GLY A 184 6.21 5.71 -7.30
C GLY A 184 5.80 5.84 -5.83
N GLY A 185 6.78 6.10 -4.94
CA GLY A 185 6.67 6.01 -3.48
C GLY A 185 7.28 4.72 -2.92
N ALA A 186 7.55 3.75 -3.80
CA ALA A 186 8.37 2.57 -3.58
C ALA A 186 8.93 2.12 -4.94
N TYR A 187 10.03 1.36 -4.96
CA TYR A 187 10.60 0.81 -6.19
C TYR A 187 9.93 -0.48 -6.61
N TYR A 188 9.64 -0.60 -7.90
CA TYR A 188 9.05 -1.77 -8.53
C TYR A 188 9.81 -2.21 -9.77
N ALA A 189 10.01 -3.53 -9.90
CA ALA A 189 10.35 -4.16 -11.17
C ALA A 189 9.05 -4.43 -11.94
N ILE A 190 8.90 -3.87 -13.12
CA ILE A 190 7.69 -3.96 -13.93
C ILE A 190 7.96 -4.86 -15.12
N VAL A 191 7.22 -5.97 -15.21
CA VAL A 191 7.42 -7.02 -16.22
C VAL A 191 6.14 -7.20 -17.03
N ASN A 192 6.25 -7.12 -18.35
CA ASN A 192 5.13 -7.36 -19.26
C ASN A 192 4.97 -8.87 -19.54
N THR A 193 3.94 -9.48 -18.99
CA THR A 193 3.72 -10.93 -19.16
C THR A 193 3.32 -11.34 -20.59
N ASN A 194 2.82 -10.40 -21.41
CA ASN A 194 2.55 -10.70 -22.83
C ASN A 194 3.83 -11.06 -23.58
N ASP A 195 4.98 -10.45 -23.22
CA ASP A 195 6.28 -10.73 -23.85
C ASP A 195 6.79 -12.13 -23.48
N LEU A 196 6.26 -12.71 -22.42
CA LEU A 196 6.59 -14.05 -21.90
C LEU A 196 5.54 -15.09 -22.32
N GLY A 197 4.45 -14.68 -22.96
CA GLY A 197 3.33 -15.56 -23.27
C GLY A 197 2.58 -16.09 -22.05
N LEU A 198 2.66 -15.36 -20.90
CA LEU A 198 2.00 -15.74 -19.65
C LEU A 198 0.72 -14.95 -19.46
N GLU A 199 -0.32 -15.63 -18.97
CA GLU A 199 -1.58 -15.01 -18.56
C GLU A 199 -1.92 -15.51 -17.14
N PHE A 200 -1.88 -14.59 -16.19
CA PHE A 200 -2.12 -14.90 -14.77
C PHE A 200 -3.55 -14.64 -14.36
N GLU A 201 -4.12 -15.61 -13.64
CA GLU A 201 -5.44 -15.56 -13.04
C GLU A 201 -5.36 -15.71 -11.51
N PRO A 202 -6.40 -15.36 -10.74
CA PRO A 202 -6.39 -15.54 -9.27
C PRO A 202 -6.07 -16.97 -8.80
N LYS A 203 -6.38 -17.98 -9.60
CA LYS A 203 -6.07 -19.39 -9.30
C LYS A 203 -4.55 -19.69 -9.34
N ASP A 204 -3.78 -18.87 -10.05
CA ASP A 204 -2.35 -19.06 -10.28
C ASP A 204 -1.49 -18.35 -9.21
N VAL A 205 -2.10 -17.98 -8.08
CA VAL A 205 -1.47 -17.14 -7.03
C VAL A 205 -0.11 -17.66 -6.57
N ASN A 206 0.07 -18.96 -6.42
CA ASN A 206 1.34 -19.55 -5.99
C ASN A 206 2.44 -19.37 -7.05
N GLU A 207 2.11 -19.55 -8.34
CA GLU A 207 3.03 -19.31 -9.43
C GLU A 207 3.41 -17.83 -9.54
N ILE A 208 2.42 -16.94 -9.41
CA ILE A 208 2.60 -15.48 -9.38
C ILE A 208 3.59 -15.09 -8.27
N ILE A 209 3.39 -15.61 -7.05
CA ILE A 209 4.26 -15.35 -5.90
C ILE A 209 5.67 -15.85 -6.18
N ASN A 210 5.83 -17.10 -6.59
CA ASN A 210 7.14 -17.71 -6.82
C ASN A 210 7.92 -16.94 -7.90
N PHE A 211 7.28 -16.62 -9.01
CA PHE A 211 7.92 -15.87 -10.09
C PHE A 211 8.23 -14.43 -9.69
N GLY A 212 7.28 -13.72 -9.06
CA GLY A 212 7.49 -12.36 -8.61
C GLY A 212 8.60 -12.23 -7.57
N MET A 213 8.66 -13.17 -6.63
CA MET A 213 9.73 -13.22 -5.63
C MET A 213 11.08 -13.61 -6.23
N SER A 214 11.12 -14.53 -7.21
CA SER A 214 12.36 -14.89 -7.92
C SER A 214 12.93 -13.67 -8.67
N ILE A 215 12.11 -12.89 -9.34
CA ILE A 215 12.52 -11.63 -9.98
C ILE A 215 13.05 -10.64 -8.94
N LYS A 216 12.28 -10.39 -7.87
CA LYS A 216 12.65 -9.47 -6.80
C LYS A 216 14.01 -9.84 -6.20
N GLN A 217 14.21 -11.08 -5.79
CA GLN A 217 15.45 -11.53 -5.18
C GLN A 217 16.64 -11.42 -6.14
N THR A 218 16.46 -11.84 -7.39
CA THR A 218 17.52 -11.76 -8.40
C THR A 218 17.96 -10.32 -8.67
N ILE A 219 17.02 -9.38 -8.69
CA ILE A 219 17.34 -7.95 -8.87
C ILE A 219 18.10 -7.42 -7.65
N ILE A 220 17.63 -7.71 -6.43
CA ILE A 220 18.29 -7.27 -5.18
C ILE A 220 19.73 -7.77 -5.10
N GLU A 221 20.00 -8.99 -5.56
CA GLU A 221 21.35 -9.58 -5.56
C GLU A 221 22.31 -8.94 -6.58
N LYS A 222 21.78 -8.42 -7.70
CA LYS A 222 22.59 -7.98 -8.85
C LYS A 222 22.65 -6.48 -9.04
N ILE A 223 21.70 -5.74 -8.47
CA ILE A 223 21.51 -4.31 -8.74
C ILE A 223 21.41 -3.54 -7.44
N GLU A 224 22.27 -2.56 -7.27
CA GLU A 224 22.18 -1.58 -6.21
C GLU A 224 21.11 -0.55 -6.56
N ILE A 225 20.10 -0.40 -5.70
CA ILE A 225 19.02 0.57 -5.87
C ILE A 225 19.30 1.73 -4.94
N MET A 226 19.41 2.95 -5.51
CA MET A 226 19.68 4.17 -4.76
C MET A 226 18.64 5.24 -5.05
N HIS A 227 17.90 5.64 -4.02
CA HIS A 227 16.99 6.77 -4.12
C HIS A 227 17.78 8.09 -4.14
N PRO A 228 17.41 9.07 -4.97
CA PRO A 228 18.21 10.30 -5.17
C PRO A 228 18.46 11.12 -3.90
N THR A 229 17.55 11.07 -2.92
CA THR A 229 17.60 11.94 -1.73
C THR A 229 17.46 11.18 -0.41
N GLU A 230 16.82 10.00 -0.39
CA GLU A 230 16.43 9.28 0.83
C GLU A 230 16.99 7.86 0.87
N PRO A 231 18.10 7.60 1.59
CA PRO A 231 18.69 6.27 1.70
C PRO A 231 17.77 5.21 2.31
N GLU A 232 16.81 5.59 3.16
CA GLU A 232 15.80 4.69 3.74
C GLU A 232 14.87 4.06 2.69
N MET A 233 14.89 4.59 1.43
CA MET A 233 14.12 4.08 0.30
C MET A 233 14.94 3.21 -0.66
N ASN A 234 16.20 2.91 -0.34
CA ASN A 234 17.13 2.14 -1.17
C ASN A 234 16.81 0.63 -1.17
N PHE A 235 15.59 0.25 -1.56
CA PHE A 235 15.22 -1.17 -1.66
C PHE A 235 14.13 -1.42 -2.70
N LEU A 236 14.16 -2.60 -3.33
CA LEU A 236 13.09 -3.05 -4.22
C LEU A 236 11.92 -3.59 -3.40
N TYR A 237 10.77 -2.94 -3.53
CA TYR A 237 9.58 -3.31 -2.76
C TYR A 237 8.86 -4.53 -3.35
N GLY A 238 8.71 -4.57 -4.67
CA GLY A 238 7.98 -5.65 -5.30
C GLY A 238 8.18 -5.77 -6.82
N THR A 239 7.54 -6.79 -7.38
CA THR A 239 7.45 -7.04 -8.82
C THR A 239 6.00 -6.81 -9.27
N ILE A 240 5.82 -6.05 -10.34
CA ILE A 240 4.53 -5.83 -10.99
C ILE A 240 4.52 -6.57 -12.31
N PHE A 241 3.58 -7.50 -12.47
CA PHE A 241 3.25 -8.12 -13.75
C PHE A 241 2.18 -7.29 -14.44
N THR A 242 2.46 -6.87 -15.68
CA THR A 242 1.49 -6.14 -16.50
C THR A 242 0.97 -7.02 -17.62
N SER A 243 -0.31 -6.88 -17.96
CA SER A 243 -0.94 -7.60 -19.04
C SER A 243 -2.06 -6.77 -19.69
N LYS A 244 -2.68 -7.33 -20.74
CA LYS A 244 -3.90 -6.75 -21.32
C LYS A 244 -5.02 -6.72 -20.28
N PRO A 245 -5.89 -5.71 -20.31
CA PRO A 245 -7.04 -5.64 -19.42
C PRO A 245 -8.08 -6.70 -19.80
N LYS A 246 -8.87 -7.16 -18.83
CA LYS A 246 -10.06 -7.99 -19.09
C LYS A 246 -11.21 -7.17 -19.67
N ASN A 247 -11.39 -5.96 -19.14
CA ASN A 247 -12.32 -4.99 -19.71
C ASN A 247 -11.58 -4.14 -20.75
N GLN A 248 -11.93 -4.27 -22.01
CA GLN A 248 -11.28 -3.58 -23.14
C GLN A 248 -11.34 -2.05 -23.07
N ASN A 249 -12.19 -1.48 -22.21
CA ASN A 249 -12.24 -0.03 -21.98
C ASN A 249 -11.13 0.44 -21.04
N ASN A 250 -10.46 -0.45 -20.35
CA ASN A 250 -9.34 -0.14 -19.44
C ASN A 250 -8.00 -0.21 -20.20
N HIS A 251 -7.00 0.46 -19.68
CA HIS A 251 -5.70 0.56 -20.33
C HIS A 251 -4.92 -0.77 -20.22
N SER A 252 -4.86 -1.34 -19.05
CA SER A 252 -4.04 -2.52 -18.77
C SER A 252 -4.39 -3.12 -17.40
N ARG A 253 -3.68 -4.19 -17.03
CA ARG A 253 -3.83 -4.89 -15.76
C ARG A 253 -2.50 -4.90 -15.00
N ASN A 254 -2.57 -4.80 -13.67
CA ASN A 254 -1.49 -4.97 -12.72
C ASN A 254 -1.72 -6.18 -11.84
N ILE A 255 -0.66 -6.95 -11.59
CA ILE A 255 -0.58 -7.95 -10.53
C ILE A 255 0.72 -7.69 -9.79
N CYS A 256 0.64 -7.27 -8.54
CA CYS A 256 1.80 -6.90 -7.75
C CYS A 256 2.09 -7.95 -6.68
N VAL A 257 3.33 -8.45 -6.69
CA VAL A 257 3.90 -9.27 -5.61
C VAL A 257 4.89 -8.42 -4.85
N PHE A 258 4.67 -8.20 -3.58
CA PHE A 258 5.47 -7.27 -2.78
C PHE A 258 5.83 -7.86 -1.41
N ALA A 259 6.59 -7.13 -0.61
CA ALA A 259 7.05 -7.52 0.72
C ALA A 259 7.60 -8.97 0.73
N ASN A 260 7.08 -9.87 1.55
CA ASN A 260 7.45 -11.28 1.59
C ASN A 260 6.37 -12.16 0.91
N GLY A 261 6.08 -11.85 -0.36
CA GLY A 261 5.14 -12.63 -1.18
C GLY A 261 3.67 -12.27 -0.98
N GLU A 262 3.36 -11.06 -0.52
CA GLU A 262 2.00 -10.53 -0.57
C GLU A 262 1.57 -10.27 -2.01
N VAL A 263 0.33 -10.55 -2.34
CA VAL A 263 -0.27 -10.23 -3.65
C VAL A 263 -1.33 -9.16 -3.46
N ASP A 264 -1.11 -7.97 -4.02
CA ASP A 264 -2.05 -6.86 -3.93
C ASP A 264 -3.37 -7.19 -4.66
N ARG A 265 -4.50 -7.05 -3.99
CA ARG A 265 -5.83 -7.20 -4.59
C ARG A 265 -6.24 -5.95 -5.34
N SER A 266 -5.67 -4.79 -4.98
CA SER A 266 -5.84 -3.53 -5.71
C SER A 266 -4.88 -3.44 -6.90
N PRO A 267 -5.02 -2.42 -7.77
CA PRO A 267 -4.04 -2.15 -8.84
C PRO A 267 -2.68 -1.65 -8.33
N THR A 268 -2.48 -1.51 -7.01
CA THR A 268 -1.26 -1.00 -6.35
C THR A 268 -1.02 0.49 -6.58
N GLY A 269 -1.44 1.35 -5.65
CA GLY A 269 -1.41 2.82 -5.85
C GLY A 269 -0.04 3.40 -6.16
N THR A 270 1.01 3.00 -5.42
CA THR A 270 2.40 3.38 -5.69
C THR A 270 2.93 2.72 -6.96
N GLY A 271 2.47 1.50 -7.28
CA GLY A 271 2.81 0.79 -8.51
C GLY A 271 2.24 1.45 -9.76
N VAL A 272 0.96 1.86 -9.74
CA VAL A 272 0.37 2.59 -10.88
C VAL A 272 1.01 3.97 -11.06
N SER A 273 1.49 4.59 -9.97
CA SER A 273 2.27 5.83 -10.02
C SER A 273 3.63 5.62 -10.70
N ALA A 274 4.36 4.56 -10.35
CA ALA A 274 5.59 4.17 -11.02
C ALA A 274 5.35 3.88 -12.51
N ARG A 275 4.24 3.19 -12.84
CA ARG A 275 3.84 2.95 -14.23
C ARG A 275 3.49 4.23 -14.99
N ALA A 276 2.83 5.18 -14.34
CA ALA A 276 2.54 6.48 -14.98
C ALA A 276 3.84 7.20 -15.39
N ALA A 277 4.89 7.13 -14.55
CA ALA A 277 6.21 7.66 -14.90
C ALA A 277 6.82 6.90 -16.11
N VAL A 278 6.70 5.56 -16.16
CA VAL A 278 7.16 4.76 -17.30
C VAL A 278 6.42 5.13 -18.59
N HIS A 279 5.08 5.18 -18.56
CA HIS A 279 4.27 5.53 -19.73
C HIS A 279 4.54 6.95 -20.21
N TYR A 280 4.73 7.89 -19.26
CA TYR A 280 5.09 9.26 -19.61
C TYR A 280 6.48 9.36 -20.26
N ALA A 281 7.49 8.70 -19.70
CA ALA A 281 8.83 8.64 -20.25
C ALA A 281 8.88 8.01 -21.65
N ARG A 282 7.99 7.05 -21.93
CA ARG A 282 7.80 6.44 -23.26
C ARG A 282 6.95 7.26 -24.21
N LYS A 283 6.38 8.39 -23.75
CA LYS A 283 5.47 9.25 -24.52
C LYS A 283 4.19 8.52 -24.97
N GLU A 284 3.74 7.58 -24.16
CA GLU A 284 2.51 6.82 -24.37
C GLU A 284 1.28 7.54 -23.80
N ILE A 285 1.50 8.46 -22.83
CA ILE A 285 0.49 9.35 -22.24
C ILE A 285 1.04 10.77 -22.17
N ASN A 286 0.15 11.78 -22.15
CA ASN A 286 0.47 13.18 -21.92
C ASN A 286 0.06 13.63 -20.51
N LEU A 287 0.41 14.87 -20.16
CA LEU A 287 -0.07 15.48 -18.92
C LEU A 287 -1.60 15.54 -18.92
N GLY A 288 -2.19 15.10 -17.82
CA GLY A 288 -3.63 15.05 -17.61
C GLY A 288 -4.34 13.86 -18.21
N ASP A 289 -3.72 13.06 -19.09
CA ASP A 289 -4.36 11.89 -19.69
C ASP A 289 -4.62 10.81 -18.64
N PRO A 290 -5.89 10.42 -18.37
CA PRO A 290 -6.19 9.38 -17.42
C PRO A 290 -6.05 7.99 -18.05
N ILE A 291 -5.40 7.07 -17.35
CA ILE A 291 -5.40 5.65 -17.69
C ILE A 291 -6.00 4.85 -16.55
N THR A 292 -6.90 3.92 -16.86
CA THR A 292 -7.53 3.03 -15.87
C THR A 292 -6.85 1.67 -15.90
N ILE A 293 -6.38 1.22 -14.75
CA ILE A 293 -5.62 -0.01 -14.57
C ILE A 293 -6.41 -0.97 -13.69
N GLU A 294 -6.55 -2.21 -14.14
CA GLU A 294 -7.22 -3.29 -13.41
C GLU A 294 -6.26 -4.01 -12.46
N SER A 295 -6.79 -4.57 -11.39
CA SER A 295 -6.09 -5.53 -10.52
C SER A 295 -6.32 -6.98 -10.94
N ILE A 296 -5.69 -7.90 -10.19
CA ILE A 296 -5.90 -9.36 -10.36
C ILE A 296 -7.37 -9.77 -10.18
N ILE A 297 -8.11 -9.10 -9.31
CA ILE A 297 -9.53 -9.39 -9.03
C ILE A 297 -10.51 -8.48 -9.81
N GLY A 298 -9.99 -7.58 -10.69
CA GLY A 298 -10.80 -6.71 -11.54
C GLY A 298 -11.22 -5.39 -10.89
N SER A 299 -10.73 -5.04 -9.72
CA SER A 299 -10.86 -3.68 -9.18
C SER A 299 -9.99 -2.70 -9.98
N THR A 300 -10.30 -1.42 -9.94
CA THR A 300 -9.62 -0.42 -10.78
C THR A 300 -9.09 0.77 -10.01
N PHE A 301 -7.94 1.29 -10.45
CA PHE A 301 -7.48 2.64 -10.17
C PHE A 301 -7.36 3.40 -11.49
N THR A 302 -7.63 4.70 -11.42
CA THR A 302 -7.33 5.63 -12.51
C THR A 302 -6.14 6.49 -12.10
N VAL A 303 -5.13 6.56 -12.95
CA VAL A 303 -3.92 7.37 -12.72
C VAL A 303 -3.73 8.36 -13.85
N SER A 304 -3.28 9.57 -13.55
CA SER A 304 -2.85 10.57 -14.51
C SER A 304 -1.60 11.28 -14.01
N VAL A 305 -0.80 11.83 -14.93
CA VAL A 305 0.35 12.67 -14.60
C VAL A 305 -0.11 14.13 -14.58
N LEU A 306 0.06 14.82 -13.45
CA LEU A 306 -0.37 16.21 -13.30
C LEU A 306 0.67 17.19 -13.85
N GLU A 307 1.93 16.95 -13.55
CA GLU A 307 3.02 17.86 -13.91
C GLU A 307 4.37 17.12 -13.98
N GLU A 308 5.31 17.72 -14.70
CA GLU A 308 6.72 17.34 -14.67
C GLU A 308 7.42 17.98 -13.47
N THR A 309 8.39 17.28 -12.92
CA THR A 309 9.21 17.74 -11.81
C THR A 309 10.59 17.10 -11.84
N LYS A 310 11.38 17.34 -10.80
CA LYS A 310 12.67 16.68 -10.58
C LYS A 310 12.79 16.22 -9.14
N ILE A 311 13.55 15.13 -8.96
CA ILE A 311 14.01 14.67 -7.65
C ILE A 311 15.52 14.47 -7.72
N GLY A 312 16.29 15.30 -6.99
CA GLY A 312 17.72 15.43 -7.26
C GLY A 312 17.96 15.86 -8.71
N GLU A 313 18.74 15.08 -9.42
CA GLU A 313 19.02 15.33 -10.85
C GLU A 313 18.12 14.54 -11.81
N LYS A 314 17.26 13.64 -11.28
CA LYS A 314 16.38 12.80 -12.11
C LYS A 314 15.12 13.56 -12.52
N ASP A 315 14.74 13.40 -13.78
CA ASP A 315 13.43 13.82 -14.28
C ASP A 315 12.35 12.92 -13.64
N ALA A 316 11.30 13.55 -13.15
CA ALA A 316 10.22 12.91 -12.45
C ALA A 316 8.87 13.52 -12.85
N VAL A 317 7.79 12.86 -12.48
CA VAL A 317 6.43 13.33 -12.67
C VAL A 317 5.67 13.28 -11.35
N ILE A 318 4.61 14.07 -11.22
CA ILE A 318 3.68 14.02 -10.10
C ILE A 318 2.42 13.28 -10.55
N PRO A 319 2.23 12.01 -10.15
CA PRO A 319 1.01 11.29 -10.45
C PRO A 319 -0.13 11.63 -9.51
N GLN A 320 -1.36 11.55 -10.01
CA GLN A 320 -2.58 11.51 -9.22
C GLN A 320 -3.26 10.16 -9.39
N VAL A 321 -3.67 9.53 -8.30
CA VAL A 321 -4.33 8.22 -8.32
C VAL A 321 -5.72 8.35 -7.70
N LEU A 322 -6.73 7.84 -8.38
CA LEU A 322 -8.13 7.79 -7.96
C LEU A 322 -8.57 6.34 -7.75
N GLY A 323 -9.28 6.09 -6.66
CA GLY A 323 -9.87 4.80 -6.34
C GLY A 323 -11.04 4.90 -5.38
N THR A 324 -11.54 3.75 -4.92
CA THR A 324 -12.64 3.65 -3.96
C THR A 324 -12.28 2.73 -2.81
N ALA A 325 -12.79 3.03 -1.62
CA ALA A 325 -12.61 2.20 -0.43
C ALA A 325 -13.94 1.95 0.27
N ASN A 326 -14.00 0.91 1.11
CA ASN A 326 -15.19 0.56 1.88
C ASN A 326 -14.79 0.11 3.30
N ILE A 327 -15.42 0.70 4.31
CA ILE A 327 -15.26 0.29 5.71
C ILE A 327 -15.96 -1.06 5.88
N THR A 328 -15.28 -2.03 6.50
CA THR A 328 -15.79 -3.39 6.70
C THR A 328 -16.16 -3.68 8.15
N GLY A 329 -15.55 -3.00 9.12
CA GLY A 329 -15.87 -3.19 10.52
C GLY A 329 -14.97 -2.41 11.47
N MET A 330 -15.33 -2.48 12.75
CA MET A 330 -14.52 -2.03 13.87
C MET A 330 -14.20 -3.23 14.74
N ASN A 331 -12.96 -3.35 15.20
CA ASN A 331 -12.50 -4.48 16.00
C ASN A 331 -11.79 -4.02 17.27
N THR A 332 -11.87 -4.83 18.30
CA THR A 332 -11.02 -4.75 19.49
C THR A 332 -10.23 -6.04 19.56
N PHE A 333 -8.93 -5.94 19.44
CA PHE A 333 -8.00 -7.06 19.58
C PHE A 333 -7.37 -7.04 20.98
N TRP A 334 -7.26 -8.21 21.56
CA TRP A 334 -6.55 -8.39 22.84
C TRP A 334 -5.34 -9.29 22.61
N ILE A 335 -4.20 -8.86 23.14
CA ILE A 335 -2.94 -9.58 23.07
C ILE A 335 -2.61 -10.03 24.49
N ASP A 336 -2.81 -11.32 24.75
CA ASP A 336 -2.44 -11.96 26.00
C ASP A 336 -0.93 -12.17 26.04
N PRO A 337 -0.19 -11.64 27.03
CA PRO A 337 1.25 -11.84 27.13
C PRO A 337 1.67 -13.29 27.39
N LEU A 338 0.73 -14.16 27.81
CA LEU A 338 0.97 -15.58 28.05
C LEU A 338 0.66 -16.45 26.84
N ASP A 339 0.04 -15.90 25.78
CA ASP A 339 -0.22 -16.63 24.54
C ASP A 339 1.05 -16.69 23.68
N GLU A 340 1.72 -17.86 23.66
CA GLU A 340 2.93 -18.08 22.87
C GLU A 340 2.73 -17.85 21.35
N LYS A 341 1.50 -17.97 20.84
CA LYS A 341 1.13 -17.70 19.44
C LYS A 341 0.58 -16.29 19.24
N GLY A 342 0.39 -15.54 20.32
CA GLY A 342 -0.15 -14.18 20.32
C GLY A 342 0.67 -13.17 19.54
N GLN A 343 1.95 -13.43 19.30
CA GLN A 343 2.82 -12.60 18.48
C GLN A 343 2.65 -12.82 16.96
N GLY A 344 1.83 -13.79 16.57
CA GLY A 344 1.52 -14.07 15.18
C GLY A 344 2.49 -15.03 14.47
N PHE A 345 1.99 -15.65 13.40
CA PHE A 345 2.70 -16.57 12.52
C PHE A 345 2.09 -16.51 11.12
N ILE A 346 2.78 -17.08 10.13
CA ILE A 346 2.23 -17.32 8.79
C ILE A 346 2.37 -18.80 8.48
N LEU A 347 1.27 -19.41 8.00
CA LEU A 347 1.25 -20.76 7.51
C LEU A 347 1.00 -20.72 5.98
N ARG A 348 2.08 -20.65 5.21
CA ARG A 348 2.10 -20.70 3.73
C ARG A 348 3.07 -21.75 3.26
#